data_f64f398ceb511fbf11d4461f17cddc5f
#
_entry.id   f64f398ceb511fbf11d4461f17cddc5f
#
_cell.length_a   1.000
_cell.length_b   1.000
_cell.length_c   1.000
_cell.angle_alpha   90.00
_cell.angle_beta   90.00
_cell.angle_gamma   90.00
#
_symmetry.space_group_name_H-M   'P 1'
#
loop_
_entity.id
_entity.type
_entity.pdbx_description
1 polymer ?
#
loop_
_entity_poly.entity_id
_entity_poly.type
_entity_poly.pdbx_seq_one_letter_code
_entity_poly.pdbx_strand_id
1 'polypeptide(L)'
;MKAAVLHKYDESLRNPQFVTYQDVPEPKIESPNDVIVRIGGAGVCRTDLHVIEGLWRPKVSVTLPYIMGHENAGWVEAVGSGVDSVKKGDPIICHPLLSKGNTLAARRGNDMHAGGAFPGIDSNGGYAELLKTGERALIKLPRTLAPKDVAPHADAGLTAYHVAKKASRHLLPGDFVAVIGVGGLGHIGVQVLKALCAAEIIAVDRSDIALSLARESGANHIVKGDANAADAVLALTKGGGAQAVIDFVGEGDSVASGLKMTANAGYYYIVGYGGKVDIPTMDMIVSEKTIVGNLVGTYPDLVELMALADRGLVKLATKEYRLSDANTALQDLRDGKVKGRAVLLP
;
A
#
# COMPACT_ATOMS: atom_id res chain seq x y z
N MET A 1 -18.24 -9.01 18.86
CA MET A 1 -18.14 -8.70 17.43
C MET A 1 -17.53 -9.87 16.65
N LYS A 2 -17.80 -9.98 15.35
CA LYS A 2 -17.15 -10.95 14.47
C LYS A 2 -15.78 -10.44 14.00
N ALA A 3 -14.80 -11.35 13.88
CA ALA A 3 -13.48 -11.06 13.37
C ALA A 3 -12.82 -12.28 12.72
N ALA A 4 -11.88 -12.04 11.80
CA ALA A 4 -11.00 -13.05 11.23
C ALA A 4 -9.64 -12.99 11.97
N VAL A 5 -9.35 -14.02 12.75
CA VAL A 5 -8.27 -14.06 13.75
C VAL A 5 -7.16 -14.99 13.29
N LEU A 6 -5.92 -14.51 13.33
CA LEU A 6 -4.71 -15.33 13.13
C LEU A 6 -4.31 -15.98 14.45
N HIS A 7 -4.35 -17.31 14.51
CA HIS A 7 -3.99 -18.09 15.70
C HIS A 7 -2.57 -18.66 15.65
N LYS A 8 -2.04 -18.89 14.45
CA LYS A 8 -0.72 -19.46 14.22
C LYS A 8 -0.17 -19.03 12.87
N TYR A 9 1.14 -18.97 12.77
CA TYR A 9 1.83 -18.74 11.49
C TYR A 9 1.75 -19.98 10.59
N ASP A 10 1.83 -19.77 9.27
CA ASP A 10 1.95 -20.79 8.23
C ASP A 10 3.03 -20.37 7.23
N GLU A 11 4.28 -20.75 7.50
CA GLU A 11 5.45 -20.37 6.69
C GLU A 11 5.37 -20.85 5.23
N SER A 12 4.53 -21.82 4.95
CA SER A 12 4.36 -22.37 3.59
C SER A 12 3.17 -21.82 2.81
N LEU A 13 2.26 -21.11 3.49
CA LEU A 13 0.95 -20.67 2.95
C LEU A 13 0.13 -21.80 2.33
N ARG A 14 0.32 -23.06 2.79
CA ARG A 14 -0.37 -24.23 2.24
C ARG A 14 -1.65 -24.58 3.00
N ASN A 15 -1.82 -24.08 4.22
CA ASN A 15 -3.05 -24.31 4.96
C ASN A 15 -4.23 -23.67 4.22
N PRO A 16 -5.33 -24.39 4.00
CA PRO A 16 -6.52 -23.81 3.41
C PRO A 16 -7.24 -22.81 4.32
N GLN A 17 -6.87 -22.75 5.60
CA GLN A 17 -7.45 -21.86 6.60
C GLN A 17 -6.36 -21.08 7.34
N PHE A 18 -6.07 -19.86 6.87
CA PHE A 18 -5.09 -18.97 7.47
C PHE A 18 -5.62 -18.31 8.74
N VAL A 19 -6.88 -17.89 8.72
CA VAL A 19 -7.54 -17.19 9.82
C VAL A 19 -8.84 -17.89 10.21
N THR A 20 -9.26 -17.71 11.46
CA THR A 20 -10.53 -18.24 11.98
C THR A 20 -11.53 -17.10 12.09
N TYR A 21 -12.67 -17.22 11.39
CA TYR A 21 -13.82 -16.31 11.59
C TYR A 21 -14.57 -16.69 12.85
N GLN A 22 -14.59 -15.83 13.85
CA GLN A 22 -15.10 -16.13 15.19
C GLN A 22 -15.64 -14.90 15.92
N ASP A 23 -16.31 -15.13 17.04
CA ASP A 23 -16.67 -14.07 17.98
C ASP A 23 -15.47 -13.69 18.85
N VAL A 24 -15.27 -12.40 19.03
CA VAL A 24 -14.25 -11.79 19.91
C VAL A 24 -14.87 -10.64 20.71
N PRO A 25 -14.27 -10.25 21.83
CA PRO A 25 -14.70 -9.06 22.58
C PRO A 25 -14.65 -7.81 21.69
N GLU A 26 -15.61 -6.91 21.89
CA GLU A 26 -15.59 -5.60 21.25
C GLU A 26 -14.49 -4.71 21.84
N PRO A 27 -13.84 -3.86 21.04
CA PRO A 27 -12.89 -2.88 21.53
C PRO A 27 -13.62 -1.83 22.40
N LYS A 28 -12.89 -1.26 23.37
CA LYS A 28 -13.43 -0.24 24.27
C LYS A 28 -12.59 1.03 24.18
N ILE A 29 -13.23 2.18 24.45
CA ILE A 29 -12.53 3.45 24.69
C ILE A 29 -11.80 3.33 26.04
N GLU A 30 -10.48 3.44 26.00
CA GLU A 30 -9.58 3.36 27.15
C GLU A 30 -8.81 4.67 27.38
N SER A 31 -8.66 5.46 26.30
CA SER A 31 -7.99 6.75 26.31
C SER A 31 -8.91 7.86 25.82
N PRO A 32 -8.73 9.11 26.29
CA PRO A 32 -9.51 10.25 25.80
C PRO A 32 -9.46 10.45 24.28
N ASN A 33 -8.38 10.03 23.62
CA ASN A 33 -8.20 10.21 22.17
C ASN A 33 -8.52 8.93 21.35
N ASP A 34 -9.04 7.89 21.98
CA ASP A 34 -9.44 6.67 21.27
C ASP A 34 -10.69 6.93 20.43
N VAL A 35 -10.73 6.25 19.28
CA VAL A 35 -11.91 6.19 18.41
C VAL A 35 -12.19 4.74 18.05
N ILE A 36 -13.44 4.32 18.15
CA ILE A 36 -13.91 3.05 17.62
C ILE A 36 -14.55 3.31 16.28
N VAL A 37 -14.08 2.56 15.28
CA VAL A 37 -14.54 2.63 13.91
C VAL A 37 -15.33 1.38 13.58
N ARG A 38 -16.56 1.53 13.11
CA ARG A 38 -17.30 0.45 12.46
C ARG A 38 -16.78 0.32 11.04
N ILE A 39 -16.17 -0.82 10.76
CA ILE A 39 -15.51 -1.07 9.47
C ILE A 39 -16.55 -1.10 8.35
N GLY A 40 -16.29 -0.37 7.29
CA GLY A 40 -17.04 -0.38 6.04
C GLY A 40 -16.31 -1.12 4.93
N GLY A 41 -14.99 -1.27 5.08
CA GLY A 41 -14.12 -2.06 4.23
C GLY A 41 -12.73 -2.19 4.83
N ALA A 42 -12.13 -3.36 4.66
CA ALA A 42 -10.74 -3.65 5.00
C ALA A 42 -10.01 -4.25 3.79
N GLY A 43 -8.98 -3.59 3.29
CA GLY A 43 -8.19 -4.06 2.16
C GLY A 43 -7.35 -5.28 2.52
N VAL A 44 -7.12 -6.15 1.54
CA VAL A 44 -6.25 -7.35 1.66
C VAL A 44 -4.97 -7.10 0.88
N CYS A 45 -3.85 -7.14 1.58
CA CYS A 45 -2.52 -6.83 1.06
C CYS A 45 -1.62 -8.06 1.03
N ARG A 46 -0.60 -8.05 0.15
CA ARG A 46 0.43 -9.11 0.18
C ARG A 46 1.18 -9.15 1.51
N THR A 47 1.29 -8.02 2.20
CA THR A 47 1.85 -7.95 3.55
C THR A 47 1.11 -8.84 4.54
N ASP A 48 -0.22 -9.03 4.38
CA ASP A 48 -0.98 -9.97 5.23
C ASP A 48 -0.51 -11.41 5.04
N LEU A 49 -0.16 -11.81 3.82
CA LEU A 49 0.43 -13.13 3.56
C LEU A 49 1.81 -13.23 4.22
N HIS A 50 2.66 -12.21 4.12
CA HIS A 50 3.97 -12.17 4.78
C HIS A 50 3.85 -12.20 6.33
N VAL A 51 2.79 -11.62 6.89
CA VAL A 51 2.46 -11.74 8.31
C VAL A 51 2.10 -13.17 8.65
N ILE A 52 1.25 -13.83 7.85
CA ILE A 52 0.88 -15.24 8.03
C ILE A 52 2.11 -16.16 7.93
N GLU A 53 3.02 -15.90 6.99
CA GLU A 53 4.31 -16.60 6.86
C GLU A 53 5.24 -16.36 8.07
N GLY A 54 5.01 -15.30 8.82
CA GLY A 54 5.87 -14.92 9.94
C GLY A 54 7.15 -14.17 9.52
N LEU A 55 7.24 -13.65 8.29
CA LEU A 55 8.41 -12.91 7.80
C LEU A 55 8.68 -11.63 8.60
N TRP A 56 7.64 -11.06 9.18
CA TRP A 56 7.75 -9.85 10.00
C TRP A 56 8.23 -10.09 11.43
N ARG A 57 8.24 -11.35 11.94
CA ARG A 57 8.64 -11.69 13.32
C ARG A 57 9.97 -11.06 13.79
N PRO A 58 11.02 -10.97 12.96
CA PRO A 58 12.27 -10.33 13.37
C PRO A 58 12.17 -8.81 13.56
N LYS A 59 11.13 -8.18 13.01
CA LYS A 59 10.95 -6.72 13.02
C LYS A 59 9.79 -6.28 13.92
N VAL A 60 8.76 -7.11 14.02
CA VAL A 60 7.50 -6.80 14.71
C VAL A 60 7.12 -7.98 15.59
N SER A 61 6.96 -7.73 16.89
CA SER A 61 6.50 -8.73 17.84
C SER A 61 4.97 -8.63 17.98
N VAL A 62 4.27 -9.69 17.59
CA VAL A 62 2.82 -9.82 17.75
C VAL A 62 2.52 -10.99 18.69
N THR A 63 1.63 -10.75 19.64
CA THR A 63 1.10 -11.82 20.49
C THR A 63 -0.09 -12.47 19.80
N LEU A 64 0.05 -13.74 19.42
CA LEU A 64 -1.05 -14.53 18.88
C LEU A 64 -1.96 -15.03 20.01
N PRO A 65 -3.30 -15.12 19.79
CA PRO A 65 -4.01 -14.76 18.56
C PRO A 65 -4.25 -13.25 18.43
N TYR A 66 -4.31 -12.73 17.19
CA TYR A 66 -4.67 -11.33 16.93
C TYR A 66 -5.46 -11.16 15.63
N ILE A 67 -6.11 -10.00 15.48
CA ILE A 67 -6.90 -9.63 14.31
C ILE A 67 -5.98 -8.92 13.31
N MET A 68 -5.92 -9.41 12.07
CA MET A 68 -5.15 -8.81 10.97
C MET A 68 -5.90 -7.64 10.32
N GLY A 69 -5.33 -7.09 9.25
CA GLY A 69 -5.95 -6.08 8.38
C GLY A 69 -5.55 -4.64 8.72
N HIS A 70 -4.68 -4.07 7.87
CA HIS A 70 -4.08 -2.75 8.09
C HIS A 70 -4.57 -1.67 7.11
N GLU A 71 -5.50 -2.00 6.20
CA GLU A 71 -6.09 -1.07 5.21
C GLU A 71 -7.57 -0.80 5.55
N ASN A 72 -7.85 0.21 6.35
CA ASN A 72 -9.15 0.34 7.00
C ASN A 72 -9.85 1.66 6.69
N ALA A 73 -11.14 1.57 6.34
CA ALA A 73 -12.06 2.69 6.28
C ALA A 73 -13.44 2.28 6.80
N GLY A 74 -14.19 3.23 7.32
CA GLY A 74 -15.49 2.95 7.94
C GLY A 74 -16.20 4.21 8.41
N TRP A 75 -16.97 4.03 9.47
CA TRP A 75 -17.68 5.12 10.14
C TRP A 75 -17.31 5.16 11.61
N VAL A 76 -17.18 6.35 12.16
CA VAL A 76 -16.98 6.54 13.59
C VAL A 76 -18.17 5.95 14.36
N GLU A 77 -17.92 4.98 15.25
CA GLU A 77 -18.94 4.35 16.10
C GLU A 77 -18.97 4.98 17.50
N ALA A 78 -17.80 5.21 18.09
CA ALA A 78 -17.66 5.85 19.38
C ALA A 78 -16.35 6.66 19.45
N VAL A 79 -16.35 7.69 20.31
CA VAL A 79 -15.19 8.58 20.51
C VAL A 79 -14.92 8.75 22.01
N GLY A 80 -13.64 8.90 22.35
CA GLY A 80 -13.18 9.30 23.68
C GLY A 80 -13.46 10.77 23.96
N SER A 81 -13.37 11.16 25.23
CA SER A 81 -13.74 12.51 25.70
C SER A 81 -12.84 13.65 25.20
N GLY A 82 -11.67 13.32 24.65
CA GLY A 82 -10.72 14.29 24.10
C GLY A 82 -10.77 14.43 22.58
N VAL A 83 -11.64 13.67 21.90
CA VAL A 83 -11.81 13.71 20.45
C VAL A 83 -12.73 14.84 20.05
N ASP A 84 -12.28 15.74 19.18
CA ASP A 84 -13.07 16.88 18.69
C ASP A 84 -13.14 17.00 17.16
N SER A 85 -12.24 16.34 16.42
CA SER A 85 -12.15 16.42 14.95
C SER A 85 -13.22 15.59 14.23
N VAL A 86 -13.75 14.53 14.87
CA VAL A 86 -14.75 13.61 14.31
C VAL A 86 -15.85 13.31 15.33
N LYS A 87 -17.00 12.85 14.83
CA LYS A 87 -18.14 12.44 15.67
C LYS A 87 -18.78 11.16 15.13
N LYS A 88 -19.56 10.47 15.97
CA LYS A 88 -20.31 9.26 15.56
C LYS A 88 -21.05 9.47 14.24
N GLY A 89 -20.87 8.53 13.32
CA GLY A 89 -21.45 8.50 11.99
C GLY A 89 -20.60 9.16 10.90
N ASP A 90 -19.54 9.90 11.23
CA ASP A 90 -18.65 10.47 10.22
C ASP A 90 -17.95 9.36 9.43
N PRO A 91 -17.97 9.40 8.07
CA PRO A 91 -17.18 8.49 7.25
C PRO A 91 -15.69 8.86 7.31
N ILE A 92 -14.83 7.86 7.49
CA ILE A 92 -13.39 8.06 7.66
C ILE A 92 -12.58 7.00 6.92
N ILE A 93 -11.33 7.34 6.63
CA ILE A 93 -10.25 6.40 6.32
C ILE A 93 -9.17 6.51 7.40
N CYS A 94 -8.58 5.38 7.78
CA CYS A 94 -7.56 5.33 8.81
C CYS A 94 -6.16 5.38 8.20
N HIS A 95 -5.32 6.36 8.59
CA HIS A 95 -3.89 6.23 8.38
C HIS A 95 -3.39 4.99 9.15
N PRO A 96 -2.55 4.13 8.56
CA PRO A 96 -2.29 2.81 9.15
C PRO A 96 -1.45 2.86 10.42
N LEU A 97 -0.72 3.95 10.67
CA LEU A 97 0.09 4.12 11.88
C LEU A 97 -0.61 5.05 12.90
N LEU A 98 -0.74 4.56 14.13
CA LEU A 98 -1.12 5.35 15.30
C LEU A 98 0.12 6.04 15.87
N SER A 99 0.54 7.13 15.23
CA SER A 99 1.72 7.91 15.64
C SER A 99 1.54 8.49 17.05
N LYS A 100 2.58 8.42 17.88
CA LYS A 100 2.60 9.06 19.22
C LYS A 100 2.49 10.59 19.17
N GLY A 101 2.77 11.21 18.02
CA GLY A 101 2.54 12.63 17.77
C GLY A 101 3.50 13.61 18.44
N ASN A 102 4.18 13.22 19.50
CA ASN A 102 5.06 14.08 20.31
C ASN A 102 6.55 13.98 19.96
N THR A 103 6.92 13.11 19.02
CA THR A 103 8.31 12.93 18.57
C THR A 103 8.69 13.97 17.52
N LEU A 104 9.99 14.20 17.33
CA LEU A 104 10.49 15.07 16.26
C LEU A 104 10.10 14.56 14.87
N ALA A 105 10.09 13.25 14.66
CA ALA A 105 9.66 12.63 13.41
C ALA A 105 8.20 12.95 13.09
N ALA A 106 7.28 12.77 14.06
CA ALA A 106 5.87 13.12 13.89
C ALA A 106 5.66 14.61 13.58
N ARG A 107 6.39 15.49 14.28
CA ARG A 107 6.31 16.95 14.07
C ARG A 107 6.84 17.39 12.70
N ARG A 108 7.68 16.57 12.06
CA ARG A 108 8.19 16.77 10.70
C ARG A 108 7.33 16.09 9.62
N GLY A 109 6.21 15.46 10.00
CA GLY A 109 5.35 14.71 9.09
C GLY A 109 5.93 13.37 8.65
N ASN A 110 6.95 12.85 9.35
CA ASN A 110 7.52 11.51 9.09
C ASN A 110 6.82 10.47 9.97
N ASP A 111 5.53 10.29 9.77
CA ASP A 111 4.68 9.49 10.66
C ASP A 111 5.19 8.05 10.81
N MET A 112 5.62 7.40 9.72
CA MET A 112 6.13 6.02 9.76
C MET A 112 7.41 5.84 10.59
N HIS A 113 8.08 6.93 10.96
CA HIS A 113 9.29 6.94 11.81
C HIS A 113 9.04 7.54 13.20
N ALA A 114 7.78 7.86 13.51
CA ALA A 114 7.41 8.54 14.75
C ALA A 114 7.23 7.61 15.96
N GLY A 115 7.23 6.30 15.72
CA GLY A 115 6.84 5.30 16.69
C GLY A 115 5.34 5.31 16.96
N GLY A 116 4.80 4.21 17.42
CA GLY A 116 3.37 4.02 17.64
C GLY A 116 2.97 2.58 17.34
N ALA A 117 1.68 2.34 17.25
CA ALA A 117 1.10 1.04 16.87
C ALA A 117 0.69 1.04 15.39
N PHE A 118 0.77 -0.12 14.77
CA PHE A 118 0.33 -0.33 13.40
C PHE A 118 -0.76 -1.43 13.37
N PRO A 119 -2.04 -1.05 13.56
CA PRO A 119 -3.15 -1.99 13.61
C PRO A 119 -3.18 -2.92 12.41
N GLY A 120 -3.28 -4.22 12.66
CA GLY A 120 -3.22 -5.27 11.64
C GLY A 120 -1.82 -5.80 11.33
N ILE A 121 -0.77 -5.16 11.88
CA ILE A 121 0.63 -5.59 11.75
C ILE A 121 1.22 -5.93 13.13
N ASP A 122 1.09 -5.04 14.13
CA ASP A 122 1.64 -5.23 15.48
C ASP A 122 0.57 -5.24 16.59
N SER A 123 -0.65 -4.98 16.22
CA SER A 123 -1.81 -4.92 17.10
C SER A 123 -3.08 -5.29 16.33
N ASN A 124 -4.22 -5.44 17.02
CA ASN A 124 -5.48 -5.81 16.38
C ASN A 124 -5.88 -4.82 15.30
N GLY A 125 -6.16 -5.34 14.11
CA GLY A 125 -6.53 -4.62 12.90
C GLY A 125 -8.01 -4.70 12.53
N GLY A 126 -8.31 -4.42 11.27
CA GLY A 126 -9.67 -4.23 10.76
C GLY A 126 -10.33 -5.42 10.07
N TYR A 127 -9.76 -6.63 10.14
CA TYR A 127 -10.51 -7.83 9.72
C TYR A 127 -11.55 -8.21 10.78
N ALA A 128 -12.39 -7.24 11.11
CA ALA A 128 -13.41 -7.28 12.15
C ALA A 128 -14.56 -6.30 11.84
N GLU A 129 -15.64 -6.40 12.60
CA GLU A 129 -16.73 -5.42 12.51
C GLU A 129 -16.35 -4.06 13.10
N LEU A 130 -15.48 -4.04 14.13
CA LEU A 130 -15.03 -2.83 14.82
C LEU A 130 -13.51 -2.81 14.97
N LEU A 131 -12.92 -1.62 14.78
CA LEU A 131 -11.50 -1.33 14.97
C LEU A 131 -11.34 -0.23 16.02
N LYS A 132 -10.44 -0.39 17.00
CA LYS A 132 -9.97 0.70 17.85
C LYS A 132 -8.76 1.38 17.20
N THR A 133 -8.85 2.69 17.08
CA THR A 133 -7.78 3.54 16.53
C THR A 133 -7.69 4.82 17.36
N GLY A 134 -6.90 5.79 16.92
CA GLY A 134 -6.77 7.10 17.56
C GLY A 134 -7.16 8.23 16.61
N GLU A 135 -7.66 9.33 17.19
CA GLU A 135 -8.09 10.51 16.43
C GLU A 135 -7.06 10.98 15.39
N ARG A 136 -5.77 10.98 15.75
CA ARG A 136 -4.68 11.44 14.88
C ARG A 136 -4.48 10.62 13.60
N ALA A 137 -5.02 9.41 13.55
CA ALA A 137 -4.95 8.55 12.37
C ALA A 137 -6.16 8.72 11.43
N LEU A 138 -7.14 9.55 11.78
CA LEU A 138 -8.38 9.64 11.04
C LEU A 138 -8.38 10.77 10.02
N ILE A 139 -8.82 10.44 8.81
CA ILE A 139 -9.10 11.41 7.76
C ILE A 139 -10.58 11.28 7.42
N LYS A 140 -11.31 12.39 7.60
CA LYS A 140 -12.73 12.45 7.25
C LYS A 140 -12.89 12.38 5.74
N LEU A 141 -13.75 11.45 5.29
CA LEU A 141 -14.04 11.30 3.88
C LEU A 141 -15.11 12.32 3.42
N PRO A 142 -15.00 12.87 2.21
CA PRO A 142 -16.09 13.57 1.58
C PRO A 142 -17.26 12.61 1.32
N ARG A 143 -18.49 13.14 1.24
CA ARG A 143 -19.71 12.32 1.05
C ARG A 143 -19.77 11.54 -0.26
N THR A 144 -18.94 11.92 -1.21
CA THR A 144 -18.77 11.27 -2.53
C THR A 144 -18.02 9.96 -2.47
N LEU A 145 -17.24 9.72 -1.40
CA LEU A 145 -16.43 8.51 -1.21
C LEU A 145 -17.05 7.60 -0.18
N ALA A 146 -17.40 6.36 -0.57
CA ALA A 146 -17.82 5.35 0.38
C ALA A 146 -16.59 4.63 0.98
N PRO A 147 -16.59 4.35 2.31
CA PRO A 147 -15.47 3.69 2.97
C PRO A 147 -15.00 2.40 2.28
N LYS A 148 -15.91 1.53 1.83
CA LYS A 148 -15.57 0.29 1.15
C LYS A 148 -14.79 0.49 -0.15
N ASP A 149 -15.02 1.61 -0.84
CA ASP A 149 -14.41 1.92 -2.14
C ASP A 149 -13.00 2.51 -1.99
N VAL A 150 -12.64 2.96 -0.77
CA VAL A 150 -11.35 3.63 -0.51
C VAL A 150 -10.47 2.91 0.51
N ALA A 151 -10.97 1.88 1.20
CA ALA A 151 -10.21 1.20 2.25
C ALA A 151 -8.78 0.80 1.84
N PRO A 152 -8.52 0.23 0.64
CA PRO A 152 -7.16 -0.08 0.22
C PRO A 152 -6.24 1.15 0.02
N HIS A 153 -6.80 2.36 -0.03
CA HIS A 153 -5.97 3.56 -0.05
C HIS A 153 -5.27 3.83 1.29
N ALA A 154 -5.73 3.22 2.39
CA ALA A 154 -5.12 3.39 3.70
C ALA A 154 -3.64 2.94 3.76
N ASP A 155 -3.25 1.93 2.96
CA ASP A 155 -1.86 1.51 2.83
C ASP A 155 -1.41 1.39 1.37
N ALA A 156 -2.02 0.53 0.56
CA ALA A 156 -1.57 0.33 -0.83
C ALA A 156 -1.65 1.61 -1.65
N GLY A 157 -2.74 2.36 -1.54
CA GLY A 157 -2.87 3.64 -2.23
C GLY A 157 -1.92 4.69 -1.68
N LEU A 158 -1.79 4.78 -0.36
CA LEU A 158 -0.87 5.69 0.31
C LEU A 158 0.59 5.42 -0.08
N THR A 159 0.99 4.15 -0.09
CA THR A 159 2.33 3.72 -0.51
C THR A 159 2.60 4.10 -1.97
N ALA A 160 1.65 3.83 -2.86
CA ALA A 160 1.77 4.19 -4.27
C ALA A 160 1.80 5.72 -4.48
N TYR A 161 0.99 6.46 -3.73
CA TYR A 161 0.97 7.92 -3.77
C TYR A 161 2.30 8.52 -3.30
N HIS A 162 2.80 8.07 -2.16
CA HIS A 162 4.02 8.56 -1.54
C HIS A 162 5.24 8.45 -2.48
N VAL A 163 5.44 7.27 -3.09
CA VAL A 163 6.55 7.07 -4.02
C VAL A 163 6.35 7.83 -5.33
N ALA A 164 5.14 7.85 -5.89
CA ALA A 164 4.84 8.57 -7.12
C ALA A 164 5.01 10.10 -6.94
N LYS A 165 4.60 10.65 -5.79
CA LYS A 165 4.83 12.05 -5.42
C LYS A 165 6.31 12.39 -5.28
N LYS A 166 7.13 11.49 -4.71
CA LYS A 166 8.59 11.68 -4.68
C LYS A 166 9.17 11.67 -6.09
N ALA A 167 8.79 10.70 -6.91
CA ALA A 167 9.29 10.56 -8.28
C ALA A 167 8.89 11.75 -9.15
N SER A 168 7.64 12.23 -9.05
CA SER A 168 7.13 13.33 -9.87
C SER A 168 7.91 14.64 -9.71
N ARG A 169 8.60 14.84 -8.57
CA ARG A 169 9.44 16.03 -8.33
C ARG A 169 10.70 16.08 -9.19
N HIS A 170 11.08 14.95 -9.77
CA HIS A 170 12.29 14.78 -10.59
C HIS A 170 11.97 14.48 -12.05
N LEU A 171 10.70 14.56 -12.45
CA LEU A 171 10.23 14.23 -13.80
C LEU A 171 9.77 15.50 -14.53
N LEU A 172 10.28 15.66 -15.73
CA LEU A 172 9.93 16.75 -16.64
C LEU A 172 9.06 16.23 -17.79
N PRO A 173 8.33 17.09 -18.52
CA PRO A 173 7.66 16.71 -19.75
C PRO A 173 8.66 16.10 -20.76
N GLY A 174 8.36 14.89 -21.25
CA GLY A 174 9.23 14.14 -22.16
C GLY A 174 10.14 13.12 -21.47
N ASP A 175 10.22 13.13 -20.14
CA ASP A 175 10.89 12.07 -19.38
C ASP A 175 10.07 10.79 -19.37
N PHE A 176 10.75 9.67 -19.07
CA PHE A 176 10.11 8.37 -18.87
C PHE A 176 10.14 7.96 -17.40
N VAL A 177 9.06 7.36 -16.94
CA VAL A 177 9.02 6.65 -15.66
C VAL A 177 8.58 5.21 -15.86
N ALA A 178 9.44 4.26 -15.45
CA ALA A 178 9.10 2.84 -15.47
C ALA A 178 8.48 2.42 -14.12
N VAL A 179 7.39 1.66 -14.17
CA VAL A 179 6.70 1.12 -13.00
C VAL A 179 6.74 -0.40 -13.08
N ILE A 180 7.50 -1.03 -12.20
CA ILE A 180 7.66 -2.49 -12.12
C ILE A 180 6.67 -3.04 -11.10
N GLY A 181 5.83 -4.00 -11.54
CA GLY A 181 4.76 -4.56 -10.72
C GLY A 181 3.51 -3.67 -10.73
N VAL A 182 2.68 -3.80 -11.78
CA VAL A 182 1.49 -2.96 -11.98
C VAL A 182 0.19 -3.64 -11.55
N GLY A 183 0.29 -4.52 -10.54
CA GLY A 183 -0.84 -5.15 -9.86
C GLY A 183 -1.51 -4.24 -8.81
N GLY A 184 -1.61 -4.75 -7.56
CA GLY A 184 -2.36 -4.11 -6.47
C GLY A 184 -1.93 -2.68 -6.08
N LEU A 185 -0.63 -2.36 -6.14
CA LEU A 185 -0.10 -1.01 -5.87
C LEU A 185 0.16 -0.24 -7.18
N GLY A 186 0.76 -0.91 -8.17
CA GLY A 186 1.26 -0.22 -9.35
C GLY A 186 0.15 0.40 -10.20
N HIS A 187 -1.06 -0.20 -10.31
CA HIS A 187 -2.16 0.43 -11.03
C HIS A 187 -2.60 1.76 -10.40
N ILE A 188 -2.45 1.89 -9.09
CA ILE A 188 -2.70 3.15 -8.38
C ILE A 188 -1.55 4.12 -8.68
N GLY A 189 -0.29 3.65 -8.59
CA GLY A 189 0.90 4.45 -8.89
C GLY A 189 0.89 5.06 -10.30
N VAL A 190 0.44 4.29 -11.30
CA VAL A 190 0.25 4.77 -12.68
C VAL A 190 -0.74 5.95 -12.73
N GLN A 191 -1.90 5.83 -12.07
CA GLN A 191 -2.90 6.90 -12.03
C GLN A 191 -2.38 8.14 -11.29
N VAL A 192 -1.67 7.95 -10.17
CA VAL A 192 -1.08 9.06 -9.41
C VAL A 192 -0.02 9.78 -10.25
N LEU A 193 0.89 9.05 -10.90
CA LEU A 193 1.89 9.66 -11.80
C LEU A 193 1.21 10.47 -12.89
N LYS A 194 0.17 9.92 -13.53
CA LYS A 194 -0.61 10.64 -14.55
C LYS A 194 -1.27 11.91 -14.02
N ALA A 195 -1.67 11.93 -12.76
CA ALA A 195 -2.28 13.11 -12.11
C ALA A 195 -1.24 14.17 -11.68
N LEU A 196 0.01 13.77 -11.40
CA LEU A 196 1.03 14.63 -10.82
C LEU A 196 2.10 15.13 -11.79
N CYS A 197 2.34 14.44 -12.92
CA CYS A 197 3.41 14.82 -13.86
C CYS A 197 3.03 14.53 -15.32
N ALA A 198 3.81 15.08 -16.25
CA ALA A 198 3.66 14.92 -17.70
C ALA A 198 4.68 13.94 -18.30
N ALA A 199 5.29 13.08 -17.49
CA ALA A 199 6.20 12.04 -17.96
C ALA A 199 5.45 10.89 -18.66
N GLU A 200 6.12 10.20 -19.58
CA GLU A 200 5.59 8.98 -20.20
C GLU A 200 5.78 7.77 -19.28
N ILE A 201 4.69 7.04 -19.02
CA ILE A 201 4.65 5.94 -18.07
C ILE A 201 4.82 4.61 -18.80
N ILE A 202 5.86 3.86 -18.45
CA ILE A 202 6.14 2.50 -18.93
C ILE A 202 5.76 1.51 -17.82
N ALA A 203 4.71 0.73 -18.04
CA ALA A 203 4.28 -0.32 -17.11
C ALA A 203 4.97 -1.65 -17.42
N VAL A 204 5.58 -2.27 -16.42
CA VAL A 204 6.29 -3.55 -16.52
C VAL A 204 5.69 -4.58 -15.58
N ASP A 205 5.17 -5.71 -16.08
CA ASP A 205 4.63 -6.81 -15.26
C ASP A 205 4.69 -8.15 -15.99
N ARG A 206 4.71 -9.24 -15.22
CA ARG A 206 4.63 -10.62 -15.76
C ARG A 206 3.21 -11.02 -16.13
N SER A 207 2.20 -10.43 -15.49
CA SER A 207 0.78 -10.75 -15.66
C SER A 207 0.15 -9.91 -16.77
N ASP A 208 -0.46 -10.56 -17.76
CA ASP A 208 -1.21 -9.86 -18.81
C ASP A 208 -2.45 -9.15 -18.24
N ILE A 209 -3.04 -9.67 -17.16
CA ILE A 209 -4.16 -9.04 -16.45
C ILE A 209 -3.69 -7.72 -15.82
N ALA A 210 -2.51 -7.71 -15.17
CA ALA A 210 -1.94 -6.50 -14.59
C ALA A 210 -1.55 -5.48 -15.65
N LEU A 211 -0.97 -5.91 -16.78
CA LEU A 211 -0.63 -5.05 -17.91
C LEU A 211 -1.87 -4.43 -18.56
N SER A 212 -2.98 -5.18 -18.70
CA SER A 212 -4.26 -4.63 -19.17
C SER A 212 -4.78 -3.56 -18.21
N LEU A 213 -4.76 -3.83 -16.90
CA LEU A 213 -5.16 -2.87 -15.88
C LEU A 213 -4.28 -1.60 -15.89
N ALA A 214 -2.98 -1.74 -16.10
CA ALA A 214 -2.07 -0.60 -16.21
C ALA A 214 -2.40 0.29 -17.43
N ARG A 215 -2.76 -0.33 -18.56
CA ARG A 215 -3.22 0.41 -19.75
C ARG A 215 -4.52 1.17 -19.47
N GLU A 216 -5.50 0.51 -18.84
CA GLU A 216 -6.75 1.10 -18.40
C GLU A 216 -6.50 2.28 -17.43
N SER A 217 -5.45 2.16 -16.59
CA SER A 217 -5.02 3.18 -15.61
C SER A 217 -4.26 4.35 -16.24
N GLY A 218 -3.89 4.27 -17.51
CA GLY A 218 -3.27 5.37 -18.27
C GLY A 218 -1.78 5.26 -18.52
N ALA A 219 -1.18 4.05 -18.41
CA ALA A 219 0.19 3.81 -18.87
C ALA A 219 0.31 4.04 -20.38
N ASN A 220 1.36 4.73 -20.79
CA ASN A 220 1.64 5.04 -22.20
C ASN A 220 2.20 3.81 -22.94
N HIS A 221 3.07 3.05 -22.27
CA HIS A 221 3.73 1.87 -22.80
C HIS A 221 3.56 0.68 -21.85
N ILE A 222 3.57 -0.52 -22.43
CA ILE A 222 3.46 -1.79 -21.71
C ILE A 222 4.61 -2.68 -22.12
N VAL A 223 5.31 -3.24 -21.14
CA VAL A 223 6.43 -4.15 -21.31
C VAL A 223 6.18 -5.42 -20.51
N LYS A 224 6.39 -6.58 -21.14
CA LYS A 224 6.33 -7.87 -20.43
C LYS A 224 7.51 -7.98 -19.47
N GLY A 225 7.24 -8.32 -18.23
CA GLY A 225 8.23 -8.46 -17.15
C GLY A 225 8.98 -9.79 -17.22
N ASP A 226 9.73 -10.01 -18.29
CA ASP A 226 10.59 -11.17 -18.52
C ASP A 226 12.08 -10.76 -18.53
N ALA A 227 12.96 -11.69 -18.92
CA ALA A 227 14.40 -11.46 -18.97
C ALA A 227 14.82 -10.30 -19.92
N ASN A 228 13.97 -9.93 -20.88
CA ASN A 228 14.22 -8.85 -21.84
C ASN A 228 13.58 -7.52 -21.43
N ALA A 229 12.90 -7.45 -20.29
CA ALA A 229 12.16 -6.26 -19.87
C ALA A 229 13.02 -5.00 -19.82
N ALA A 230 14.25 -5.10 -19.30
CA ALA A 230 15.16 -3.95 -19.25
C ALA A 230 15.56 -3.47 -20.65
N ASP A 231 15.86 -4.38 -21.58
CA ASP A 231 16.22 -4.03 -22.95
C ASP A 231 15.05 -3.42 -23.72
N ALA A 232 13.81 -3.90 -23.45
CA ALA A 232 12.61 -3.30 -24.01
C ALA A 232 12.38 -1.86 -23.52
N VAL A 233 12.61 -1.59 -22.23
CA VAL A 233 12.54 -0.23 -21.66
C VAL A 233 13.64 0.65 -22.27
N LEU A 234 14.88 0.14 -22.40
CA LEU A 234 15.97 0.88 -23.04
C LEU A 234 15.66 1.20 -24.50
N ALA A 235 15.05 0.28 -25.24
CA ALA A 235 14.64 0.53 -26.62
C ALA A 235 13.58 1.66 -26.71
N LEU A 236 12.56 1.67 -25.83
CA LEU A 236 11.56 2.74 -25.75
C LEU A 236 12.20 4.10 -25.43
N THR A 237 13.22 4.11 -24.58
CA THR A 237 13.92 5.32 -24.13
C THR A 237 15.15 5.65 -24.99
N LYS A 238 15.27 5.06 -26.19
CA LYS A 238 16.38 5.26 -27.15
C LYS A 238 17.77 5.02 -26.54
N GLY A 239 17.87 4.06 -25.62
CA GLY A 239 19.08 3.70 -24.90
C GLY A 239 19.38 4.52 -23.65
N GLY A 240 18.65 5.61 -23.39
CA GLY A 240 18.90 6.50 -22.25
C GLY A 240 18.42 5.99 -20.90
N GLY A 241 17.50 5.05 -20.88
CA GLY A 241 16.83 4.58 -19.66
C GLY A 241 15.72 5.53 -19.18
N ALA A 242 14.98 5.12 -18.15
CA ALA A 242 13.93 5.92 -17.55
C ALA A 242 14.51 6.82 -16.43
N GLN A 243 14.12 8.09 -16.39
CA GLN A 243 14.56 9.06 -15.40
C GLN A 243 14.15 8.68 -13.98
N ALA A 244 13.03 7.97 -13.85
CA ALA A 244 12.64 7.32 -12.61
C ALA A 244 12.17 5.88 -12.86
N VAL A 245 12.51 4.98 -11.95
CA VAL A 245 11.98 3.61 -11.91
C VAL A 245 11.37 3.38 -10.53
N ILE A 246 10.12 2.94 -10.48
CA ILE A 246 9.41 2.60 -9.24
C ILE A 246 9.21 1.09 -9.22
N ASP A 247 9.80 0.41 -8.24
CA ASP A 247 9.73 -1.04 -8.11
C ASP A 247 8.83 -1.44 -6.94
N PHE A 248 7.60 -1.88 -7.27
CA PHE A 248 6.64 -2.43 -6.31
C PHE A 248 6.85 -3.93 -6.04
N VAL A 249 7.80 -4.58 -6.71
CA VAL A 249 8.13 -6.00 -6.56
C VAL A 249 9.27 -6.18 -5.56
N GLY A 250 10.44 -5.61 -5.81
CA GLY A 250 11.59 -5.59 -4.91
C GLY A 250 12.18 -6.97 -4.59
N GLU A 251 11.89 -8.00 -5.39
CA GLU A 251 12.36 -9.38 -5.19
C GLU A 251 12.82 -10.02 -6.50
N GLY A 252 13.58 -11.13 -6.42
CA GLY A 252 14.12 -11.82 -7.58
C GLY A 252 14.99 -10.89 -8.44
N ASP A 253 14.76 -10.90 -9.75
CA ASP A 253 15.51 -10.13 -10.73
C ASP A 253 15.02 -8.69 -10.90
N SER A 254 13.94 -8.27 -10.19
CA SER A 254 13.35 -6.95 -10.39
C SER A 254 14.31 -5.82 -10.04
N VAL A 255 15.11 -6.00 -8.98
CA VAL A 255 16.10 -4.99 -8.54
C VAL A 255 17.18 -4.78 -9.58
N ALA A 256 17.80 -5.86 -10.08
CA ALA A 256 18.84 -5.78 -11.10
C ALA A 256 18.28 -5.21 -12.42
N SER A 257 17.10 -5.68 -12.83
CA SER A 257 16.40 -5.21 -14.03
C SER A 257 16.02 -3.72 -13.90
N GLY A 258 15.48 -3.31 -12.74
CA GLY A 258 15.12 -1.93 -12.48
C GLY A 258 16.32 -0.97 -12.51
N LEU A 259 17.44 -1.38 -11.92
CA LEU A 259 18.69 -0.61 -12.00
C LEU A 259 19.21 -0.46 -13.44
N LYS A 260 19.07 -1.53 -14.25
CA LYS A 260 19.43 -1.48 -15.69
C LYS A 260 18.50 -0.54 -16.47
N MET A 261 17.20 -0.49 -16.13
CA MET A 261 16.22 0.40 -16.74
C MET A 261 16.44 1.87 -16.37
N THR A 262 17.07 2.15 -15.23
CA THR A 262 17.25 3.52 -14.71
C THR A 262 18.32 4.27 -15.49
N ALA A 263 18.00 5.48 -15.94
CA ALA A 263 18.93 6.37 -16.62
C ALA A 263 20.14 6.73 -15.73
N ASN A 264 21.24 7.18 -16.34
CA ASN A 264 22.30 7.83 -15.57
C ASN A 264 21.76 9.13 -14.93
N ALA A 265 22.22 9.45 -13.73
CA ALA A 265 21.67 10.49 -12.85
C ALA A 265 20.16 10.32 -12.53
N GLY A 266 19.58 9.17 -12.84
CA GLY A 266 18.18 8.85 -12.60
C GLY A 266 17.93 8.29 -11.19
N TYR A 267 16.65 8.04 -10.90
CA TYR A 267 16.17 7.63 -9.57
C TYR A 267 15.57 6.23 -9.62
N TYR A 268 16.02 5.34 -8.73
CA TYR A 268 15.44 4.02 -8.52
C TYR A 268 14.76 3.97 -7.15
N TYR A 269 13.42 3.88 -7.15
CA TYR A 269 12.58 3.85 -5.95
C TYR A 269 12.20 2.42 -5.61
N ILE A 270 12.62 1.93 -4.44
CA ILE A 270 12.32 0.60 -3.93
C ILE A 270 11.11 0.69 -2.98
N VAL A 271 10.05 -0.05 -3.28
CA VAL A 271 8.82 -0.16 -2.50
C VAL A 271 8.58 -1.59 -2.07
N GLY A 272 8.65 -2.54 -3.01
CA GLY A 272 8.61 -3.98 -2.71
C GLY A 272 9.86 -4.44 -1.95
N TYR A 273 9.78 -5.59 -1.31
CA TYR A 273 10.86 -6.12 -0.49
C TYR A 273 10.99 -7.63 -0.60
N GLY A 274 12.17 -8.16 -0.25
CA GLY A 274 12.53 -9.59 -0.35
C GLY A 274 13.85 -9.81 -1.06
N GLY A 275 14.25 -8.87 -1.95
CA GLY A 275 15.54 -8.88 -2.64
C GLY A 275 16.64 -8.12 -1.90
N LYS A 276 17.74 -7.91 -2.60
CA LYS A 276 18.88 -7.09 -2.15
C LYS A 276 19.34 -6.17 -3.28
N VAL A 277 19.92 -5.03 -2.88
CA VAL A 277 20.64 -4.15 -3.79
C VAL A 277 22.11 -4.56 -3.80
N ASP A 278 22.64 -4.90 -4.96
CA ASP A 278 24.04 -5.30 -5.13
C ASP A 278 24.61 -4.55 -6.34
N ILE A 279 25.40 -3.51 -6.07
CA ILE A 279 25.95 -2.62 -7.09
C ILE A 279 27.42 -2.34 -6.75
N PRO A 280 28.36 -2.58 -7.68
CA PRO A 280 29.73 -2.14 -7.53
C PRO A 280 29.80 -0.60 -7.34
N THR A 281 30.64 -0.14 -6.42
CA THR A 281 30.78 1.30 -6.15
C THR A 281 31.23 2.11 -7.38
N MET A 282 32.04 1.52 -8.27
CA MET A 282 32.42 2.15 -9.53
C MET A 282 31.20 2.44 -10.41
N ASP A 283 30.27 1.47 -10.52
CA ASP A 283 29.06 1.63 -11.34
C ASP A 283 28.14 2.72 -10.76
N MET A 284 28.06 2.80 -9.42
CA MET A 284 27.34 3.88 -8.74
C MET A 284 27.92 5.26 -9.04
N ILE A 285 29.26 5.39 -8.96
CA ILE A 285 29.95 6.66 -9.21
C ILE A 285 29.77 7.10 -10.66
N VAL A 286 29.99 6.18 -11.61
CA VAL A 286 29.94 6.50 -13.05
C VAL A 286 28.50 6.80 -13.50
N SER A 287 27.51 6.12 -12.93
CA SER A 287 26.11 6.34 -13.33
C SER A 287 25.40 7.44 -12.53
N GLU A 288 25.94 7.89 -11.40
CA GLU A 288 25.33 8.86 -10.47
C GLU A 288 23.87 8.55 -10.11
N LYS A 289 23.47 7.26 -10.12
CA LYS A 289 22.09 6.84 -9.82
C LYS A 289 21.74 7.08 -8.35
N THR A 290 20.54 7.54 -8.10
CA THR A 290 20.01 7.69 -6.74
C THR A 290 19.07 6.54 -6.40
N ILE A 291 19.34 5.81 -5.31
CA ILE A 291 18.48 4.73 -4.81
C ILE A 291 17.71 5.22 -3.59
N VAL A 292 16.39 5.07 -3.61
CA VAL A 292 15.48 5.62 -2.60
C VAL A 292 14.57 4.52 -2.05
N GLY A 293 14.70 4.22 -0.75
CA GLY A 293 13.74 3.39 -0.04
C GLY A 293 12.44 4.13 0.25
N ASN A 294 11.31 3.40 0.22
CA ASN A 294 9.99 3.96 0.49
C ASN A 294 9.22 3.07 1.46
N LEU A 295 8.63 3.68 2.47
CA LEU A 295 7.82 3.00 3.49
C LEU A 295 6.48 3.71 3.62
N VAL A 296 5.40 3.04 3.16
CA VAL A 296 4.03 3.53 3.27
C VAL A 296 3.92 5.00 2.82
N GLY A 297 3.55 5.91 3.69
CA GLY A 297 3.46 7.34 3.43
C GLY A 297 3.06 8.13 4.66
N THR A 298 2.92 9.44 4.50
CA THR A 298 2.59 10.36 5.58
C THR A 298 1.09 10.61 5.66
N TYR A 299 0.60 11.12 6.79
CA TYR A 299 -0.79 11.57 6.93
C TYR A 299 -1.19 12.60 5.85
N PRO A 300 -0.38 13.65 5.54
CA PRO A 300 -0.66 14.55 4.43
C PRO A 300 -0.76 13.85 3.07
N ASP A 301 0.06 12.83 2.79
CA ASP A 301 -0.04 12.07 1.54
C ASP A 301 -1.38 11.36 1.40
N LEU A 302 -1.94 10.84 2.49
CA LEU A 302 -3.27 10.20 2.46
C LEU A 302 -4.39 11.24 2.26
N VAL A 303 -4.27 12.42 2.85
CA VAL A 303 -5.21 13.54 2.62
C VAL A 303 -5.22 13.94 1.14
N GLU A 304 -4.04 14.12 0.56
CA GLU A 304 -3.87 14.49 -0.85
C GLU A 304 -4.39 13.38 -1.79
N LEU A 305 -4.14 12.11 -1.45
CA LEU A 305 -4.67 10.96 -2.21
C LEU A 305 -6.20 10.94 -2.17
N MET A 306 -6.82 11.21 -1.01
CA MET A 306 -8.29 11.29 -0.93
C MET A 306 -8.85 12.43 -1.77
N ALA A 307 -8.15 13.55 -1.90
CA ALA A 307 -8.54 14.63 -2.81
C ALA A 307 -8.47 14.21 -4.29
N LEU A 308 -7.49 13.38 -4.69
CA LEU A 308 -7.44 12.82 -6.05
C LEU A 308 -8.56 11.78 -6.27
N ALA A 309 -8.84 10.94 -5.28
CA ALA A 309 -9.92 9.96 -5.33
C ALA A 309 -11.30 10.64 -5.45
N ASP A 310 -11.56 11.69 -4.67
CA ASP A 310 -12.79 12.48 -4.72
C ASP A 310 -13.02 13.12 -6.10
N ARG A 311 -11.96 13.56 -6.74
CA ARG A 311 -12.00 14.10 -8.12
C ARG A 311 -12.08 13.01 -9.20
N GLY A 312 -12.06 11.74 -8.83
CA GLY A 312 -12.10 10.59 -9.74
C GLY A 312 -10.83 10.41 -10.58
N LEU A 313 -9.71 11.03 -10.17
CA LEU A 313 -8.40 10.93 -10.85
C LEU A 313 -7.65 9.66 -10.45
N VAL A 314 -7.95 9.10 -9.28
CA VAL A 314 -7.42 7.82 -8.81
C VAL A 314 -8.57 6.93 -8.37
N LYS A 315 -8.71 5.78 -9.02
CA LYS A 315 -9.77 4.80 -8.76
C LYS A 315 -9.17 3.44 -8.50
N LEU A 316 -9.75 2.72 -7.53
CA LEU A 316 -9.38 1.34 -7.25
C LEU A 316 -10.14 0.37 -8.16
N ALA A 317 -9.44 -0.62 -8.69
CA ALA A 317 -10.07 -1.84 -9.16
C ALA A 317 -10.20 -2.77 -7.95
N THR A 318 -11.44 -3.07 -7.51
CA THR A 318 -11.68 -3.86 -6.30
C THR A 318 -12.48 -5.12 -6.58
N LYS A 319 -12.23 -6.18 -5.78
CA LYS A 319 -13.05 -7.38 -5.66
C LYS A 319 -13.49 -7.51 -4.20
N GLU A 320 -14.81 -7.44 -3.98
CA GLU A 320 -15.41 -7.51 -2.65
C GLU A 320 -15.56 -8.98 -2.20
N TYR A 321 -15.33 -9.22 -0.90
CA TYR A 321 -15.55 -10.47 -0.20
C TYR A 321 -16.25 -10.18 1.14
N ARG A 322 -17.05 -11.10 1.64
CA ARG A 322 -17.55 -11.01 3.02
C ARG A 322 -16.39 -11.23 4.00
N LEU A 323 -16.46 -10.65 5.18
CA LEU A 323 -15.47 -10.89 6.23
C LEU A 323 -15.37 -12.40 6.59
N SER A 324 -16.49 -13.14 6.54
CA SER A 324 -16.51 -14.60 6.72
C SER A 324 -15.68 -15.35 5.68
N ASP A 325 -15.46 -14.76 4.50
CA ASP A 325 -14.74 -15.34 3.38
C ASP A 325 -13.27 -14.86 3.31
N ALA A 326 -12.72 -14.34 4.42
CA ALA A 326 -11.36 -13.82 4.50
C ALA A 326 -10.30 -14.82 4.01
N ASN A 327 -10.46 -16.12 4.31
CA ASN A 327 -9.57 -17.16 3.80
C ASN A 327 -9.59 -17.25 2.27
N THR A 328 -10.76 -17.15 1.65
CA THR A 328 -10.90 -17.16 0.18
C THR A 328 -10.22 -15.93 -0.42
N ALA A 329 -10.39 -14.75 0.18
CA ALA A 329 -9.74 -13.52 -0.27
C ALA A 329 -8.21 -13.62 -0.21
N LEU A 330 -7.66 -14.16 0.90
CA LEU A 330 -6.22 -14.39 1.09
C LEU A 330 -5.67 -15.44 0.11
N GLN A 331 -6.41 -16.52 -0.14
CA GLN A 331 -6.03 -17.53 -1.11
C GLN A 331 -6.05 -17.00 -2.55
N ASP A 332 -7.10 -16.28 -2.93
CA ASP A 332 -7.19 -15.65 -4.25
C ASP A 332 -6.06 -14.64 -4.47
N LEU A 333 -5.66 -13.90 -3.42
CA LEU A 333 -4.51 -13.00 -3.48
C LEU A 333 -3.20 -13.79 -3.68
N ARG A 334 -2.97 -14.84 -2.88
CA ARG A 334 -1.79 -15.72 -3.00
C ARG A 334 -1.67 -16.31 -4.41
N ASP A 335 -2.79 -16.76 -4.96
CA ASP A 335 -2.86 -17.43 -6.25
C ASP A 335 -2.90 -16.45 -7.44
N GLY A 336 -2.80 -15.13 -7.21
CA GLY A 336 -2.81 -14.12 -8.27
C GLY A 336 -4.16 -13.94 -8.98
N LYS A 337 -5.27 -14.36 -8.38
CA LYS A 337 -6.63 -14.32 -8.95
C LYS A 337 -7.36 -13.00 -8.70
N VAL A 338 -6.74 -12.06 -7.99
CA VAL A 338 -7.31 -10.74 -7.70
C VAL A 338 -6.85 -9.73 -8.75
N LYS A 339 -7.78 -9.18 -9.54
CA LYS A 339 -7.52 -7.99 -10.38
C LYS A 339 -7.60 -6.75 -9.49
N GLY A 340 -6.49 -6.05 -9.32
CA GLY A 340 -6.44 -4.87 -8.44
C GLY A 340 -6.37 -5.22 -6.95
N ARG A 341 -7.40 -4.89 -6.16
CA ARG A 341 -7.41 -5.04 -4.68
C ARG A 341 -8.58 -5.89 -4.22
N ALA A 342 -8.35 -6.79 -3.27
CA ALA A 342 -9.42 -7.45 -2.53
C ALA A 342 -9.84 -6.59 -1.33
N VAL A 343 -11.14 -6.56 -1.02
CA VAL A 343 -11.71 -5.81 0.13
C VAL A 343 -12.65 -6.73 0.89
N LEU A 344 -12.44 -6.86 2.20
CA LEU A 344 -13.34 -7.56 3.12
C LEU A 344 -14.42 -6.59 3.61
N LEU A 345 -15.66 -7.03 3.56
CA LEU A 345 -16.83 -6.32 4.07
C LEU A 345 -17.39 -7.09 5.27
N PRO A 346 -17.49 -6.46 6.47
CA PRO A 346 -18.13 -7.06 7.64
C PRO A 346 -19.61 -7.36 7.48
#